data_de9edea3f76bf0e967e5ef7e02667b6a
#
_entry.id   de9edea3f76bf0e967e5ef7e02667b6a
#
_cell.length_a   1.000
_cell.length_b   1.000
_cell.length_c   1.000
_cell.angle_alpha   90.00
_cell.angle_beta   90.00
_cell.angle_gamma   90.00
#
_symmetry.space_group_name_H-M   'P 1'
#
loop_
_entity.id
_entity.type
_entity.pdbx_description
1 polymer ?
#
loop_
_entity_poly.entity_id
_entity_poly.type
_entity_poly.pdbx_seq_one_letter_code
_entity_poly.pdbx_strand_id
1 'polypeptide(L)' 'MSAKIKIGSRGSDLALWQANFVKNQLENLGQEVEIKIIKTKGD' A
#
# COMPACT_ATOMS: atom_id res chain seq x y z
N MET A 1 17.73 -12.18 0.40
CA MET A 1 17.08 -11.21 -0.49
C MET A 1 15.67 -10.95 -0.01
N SER A 2 15.36 -9.69 0.19
CA SER A 2 14.02 -9.34 0.65
C SER A 2 13.15 -9.00 -0.57
N ALA A 3 11.95 -9.53 -0.57
CA ALA A 3 10.97 -9.21 -1.58
C ALA A 3 10.10 -8.09 -1.05
N LYS A 4 10.05 -7.00 -1.78
CA LYS A 4 9.22 -5.87 -1.38
C LYS A 4 7.79 -6.12 -1.83
N ILE A 5 6.85 -5.97 -0.91
CA ILE A 5 5.44 -6.12 -1.22
C ILE A 5 4.91 -4.79 -1.71
N LYS A 6 4.29 -4.80 -2.86
CA LYS A 6 3.71 -3.57 -3.42
C LYS A 6 2.21 -3.62 -3.28
N ILE A 7 1.64 -2.58 -2.68
CA ILE A 7 0.20 -2.47 -2.49
C ILE A 7 -0.32 -1.40 -3.44
N GLY A 8 -1.22 -1.79 -4.32
CA GLY A 8 -1.88 -0.82 -5.18
C GLY A 8 -3.04 -0.19 -4.44
N SER A 9 -3.13 1.14 -4.48
CA SER A 9 -4.18 1.84 -3.77
C SER A 9 -4.67 3.02 -4.60
N ARG A 10 -5.96 3.30 -4.48
CA ARG A 10 -6.49 4.53 -5.05
C ARG A 10 -6.09 5.71 -4.18
N GLY A 11 -6.24 6.91 -4.73
CA GLY A 11 -5.82 8.09 -4.01
C GLY A 11 -6.84 8.64 -3.01
N SER A 12 -7.89 7.89 -2.70
CA SER A 12 -8.88 8.36 -1.76
C SER A 12 -8.40 8.18 -0.32
N ASP A 13 -8.93 9.01 0.58
CA ASP A 13 -8.51 8.97 1.97
C ASP A 13 -8.76 7.60 2.59
N LEU A 14 -9.93 7.01 2.33
CA LEU A 14 -10.25 5.71 2.89
C LEU A 14 -9.32 4.63 2.35
N ALA A 15 -9.05 4.68 1.05
CA ALA A 15 -8.18 3.68 0.45
C ALA A 15 -6.76 3.79 1.00
N LEU A 16 -6.28 5.03 1.18
CA LEU A 16 -4.95 5.24 1.75
C LEU A 16 -4.89 4.77 3.20
N TRP A 17 -5.95 5.02 3.95
CA TRP A 17 -6.01 4.55 5.33
C TRP A 17 -5.91 3.03 5.39
N GLN A 18 -6.67 2.35 4.55
CA GLN A 18 -6.64 0.90 4.52
C GLN A 18 -5.29 0.37 4.07
N ALA A 19 -4.70 1.00 3.06
CA ALA A 19 -3.40 0.56 2.58
C ALA A 19 -2.33 0.73 3.64
N ASN A 20 -2.37 1.85 4.37
CA ASN A 20 -1.41 2.09 5.43
C ASN A 20 -1.60 1.11 6.58
N PHE A 21 -2.84 0.75 6.88
CA PHE A 21 -3.11 -0.22 7.93
C PHE A 21 -2.47 -1.56 7.58
N VAL A 22 -2.68 -2.04 6.36
CA VAL A 22 -2.10 -3.30 5.91
C VAL A 22 -0.58 -3.21 5.90
N LYS A 23 -0.06 -2.08 5.43
CA LYS A 23 1.38 -1.87 5.40
C LYS A 23 1.98 -2.02 6.81
N ASN A 24 1.36 -1.38 7.79
CA ASN A 24 1.86 -1.46 9.16
C ASN A 24 1.86 -2.89 9.68
N GLN A 25 0.80 -3.65 9.38
CA GLN A 25 0.71 -5.03 9.80
C GLN A 25 1.85 -5.87 9.22
N LEU A 26 2.10 -5.69 7.93
CA LEU A 26 3.15 -6.45 7.27
C LEU A 26 4.55 -6.03 7.75
N GLU A 27 4.74 -4.75 7.98
CA GLU A 27 6.03 -4.27 8.48
C GLU A 27 6.32 -4.81 9.87
N ASN A 28 5.29 -4.99 10.69
CA ASN A 28 5.46 -5.60 12.00
C ASN A 28 5.94 -7.05 11.91
N LEU A 29 5.68 -7.69 10.78
CA LEU A 29 6.14 -9.05 10.53
C LEU A 29 7.52 -9.09 9.88
N GLY A 30 8.15 -7.94 9.72
CA GLY A 30 9.48 -7.88 9.12
C GLY A 30 9.48 -7.78 7.61
N GLN A 31 8.33 -7.51 7.00
CA GLN A 31 8.24 -7.37 5.55
C GLN A 31 8.46 -5.94 5.12
N GLU A 32 9.02 -5.77 3.93
CA GLU A 32 9.12 -4.45 3.33
C GLU A 32 7.88 -4.22 2.49
N VAL A 33 7.24 -3.07 2.66
CA VAL A 33 5.99 -2.78 1.97
C VAL A 33 6.06 -1.40 1.35
N GLU A 34 5.58 -1.30 0.13
CA GLU A 34 5.51 -0.03 -0.58
C GLU A 34 4.09 0.18 -1.06
N ILE A 35 3.56 1.39 -0.86
CA ILE A 35 2.23 1.72 -1.35
C ILE A 35 2.38 2.51 -2.63
N LYS A 36 1.71 2.03 -3.68
CA LYS A 36 1.73 2.69 -4.97
C LYS A 36 0.35 3.23 -5.26
N ILE A 37 0.29 4.52 -5.56
CA ILE A 37 -0.99 5.16 -5.90
C ILE A 37 -1.29 4.89 -7.36
N ILE A 38 -2.46 4.34 -7.60
CA ILE A 38 -2.91 4.03 -8.95
C ILE A 38 -3.95 5.06 -9.34
N LYS A 39 -3.68 5.78 -10.41
CA LYS A 39 -4.64 6.75 -10.93
C LYS A 39 -5.34 6.14 -12.12
N THR A 40 -6.66 6.19 -12.10
CA THR A 40 -7.43 5.72 -13.23
C THR A 40 -7.69 6.87 -14.18
N LYS A 41 -7.66 6.53 -15.46
CA LYS A 41 -7.91 7.53 -16.48
C LYS A 41 -9.37 7.95 -16.44
N GLY A 42 -9.61 9.23 -16.51
CA GLY A 42 -10.96 9.74 -16.50
C GLY A 42 -11.43 10.21 -15.13
N ASP A 43 -10.65 10.06 -14.14
CA ASP A 43 -11.01 10.54 -12.79
C ASP A 43 -10.73 12.01 -12.59
#